data_7feb354de96e709c3be83e9cc50d6dc6
#
_entry.id   7feb354de96e709c3be83e9cc50d6dc6
#
_cell.length_a   1.000
_cell.length_b   1.000
_cell.length_c   1.000
_cell.angle_alpha   90.00
_cell.angle_beta   90.00
_cell.angle_gamma   90.00
#
_symmetry.space_group_name_H-M   'P 1'
#
loop_
_entity.id
_entity.type
_entity.pdbx_description
1 polymer ?
#
loop_
_entity_poly.entity_id
_entity_poly.type
_entity_poly.pdbx_seq_one_letter_code
_entity_poly.pdbx_strand_id
1 'polypeptide(L)'
;MKRLGILRRIIIGGLLFLQSLVAVHAQVTVYEDFVPPRGHIYQKERFIYARIHTAGFSIGYEQGMLNRKFNYSGWNVEFSTQINPKTKAVNWYGRGRSYKYGMLNSFCMIRAGYGGLWVLNEKPHWGGVQVALSYRGGFSLGLAFPQYVYVLQDTTGTLKLERMNADDPRHQDVGYIVRRSRIFKGFSRLRPYPGLYAKVGLDFEFGKSEKRSHTLGFGATYDCYFTRIPLMMHKKNPFGFLNFYIEYKFGMRYGLR
;
A
#
# COMPACT_ATOMS: atom_id res chain seq x y z
N MET A 1 35.73 -8.84 -7.32
CA MET A 1 35.23 -10.12 -7.87
C MET A 1 34.03 -10.75 -7.08
N LYS A 2 33.93 -10.65 -5.75
CA LYS A 2 32.81 -11.28 -4.97
C LYS A 2 31.40 -10.73 -5.26
N ARG A 3 31.25 -9.46 -5.65
CA ARG A 3 29.93 -8.86 -5.93
C ARG A 3 29.25 -9.34 -7.21
N LEU A 4 30.05 -9.72 -8.23
CA LEU A 4 29.50 -10.27 -9.48
C LEU A 4 28.87 -11.66 -9.30
N GLY A 5 29.41 -12.47 -8.38
CA GLY A 5 28.90 -13.81 -8.08
C GLY A 5 27.52 -13.78 -7.39
N ILE A 6 27.26 -12.78 -6.55
CA ILE A 6 25.97 -12.64 -5.86
C ILE A 6 24.88 -12.19 -6.85
N LEU A 7 25.20 -11.23 -7.73
CA LEU A 7 24.26 -10.74 -8.75
C LEU A 7 23.87 -11.87 -9.73
N ARG A 8 24.84 -12.69 -10.15
CA ARG A 8 24.58 -13.85 -11.01
C ARG A 8 23.71 -14.91 -10.35
N ARG A 9 23.87 -15.18 -9.06
CA ARG A 9 23.00 -16.10 -8.29
C ARG A 9 21.57 -15.58 -8.15
N ILE A 10 21.39 -14.28 -7.93
CA ILE A 10 20.06 -13.65 -7.84
C ILE A 10 19.35 -13.71 -9.19
N ILE A 11 20.04 -13.44 -10.29
CA ILE A 11 19.47 -13.51 -11.65
C ILE A 11 19.09 -14.95 -12.01
N ILE A 12 19.94 -15.94 -11.71
CA ILE A 12 19.65 -17.35 -11.96
C ILE A 12 18.47 -17.82 -11.09
N GLY A 13 18.41 -17.44 -9.81
CA GLY A 13 17.28 -17.75 -8.94
C GLY A 13 15.96 -17.12 -9.42
N GLY A 14 16.00 -15.87 -9.91
CA GLY A 14 14.85 -15.20 -10.50
C GLY A 14 14.38 -15.88 -11.80
N LEU A 15 15.29 -16.33 -12.66
CA LEU A 15 14.97 -17.05 -13.89
C LEU A 15 14.37 -18.44 -13.61
N LEU A 16 14.89 -19.18 -12.63
CA LEU A 16 14.34 -20.46 -12.20
C LEU A 16 12.95 -20.30 -11.58
N PHE A 17 12.73 -19.25 -10.82
CA PHE A 17 11.41 -18.91 -10.27
C PHE A 17 10.40 -18.54 -11.37
N LEU A 18 10.83 -17.81 -12.40
CA LEU A 18 10.00 -17.50 -13.58
C LEU A 18 9.64 -18.76 -14.37
N GLN A 19 10.57 -19.69 -14.53
CA GLN A 19 10.31 -20.98 -15.20
C GLN A 19 9.34 -21.86 -14.41
N SER A 20 9.38 -21.83 -13.09
CA SER A 20 8.41 -22.57 -12.27
C SER A 20 6.99 -22.02 -12.39
N LEU A 21 6.84 -20.71 -12.57
CA LEU A 21 5.54 -20.06 -12.84
C LEU A 21 4.96 -20.44 -14.21
N VAL A 22 5.83 -20.64 -15.22
CA VAL A 22 5.40 -21.08 -16.57
C VAL A 22 5.02 -22.56 -16.57
N ALA A 23 5.69 -23.40 -15.80
CA ALA A 23 5.41 -24.86 -15.71
C ALA A 23 4.04 -25.15 -15.10
N VAL A 24 3.49 -24.25 -14.25
CA VAL A 24 2.13 -24.40 -13.68
C VAL A 24 1.03 -24.30 -14.76
N HIS A 25 1.31 -23.70 -15.91
CA HIS A 25 0.36 -23.62 -17.03
C HIS A 25 0.18 -24.94 -17.81
N ALA A 26 1.08 -25.90 -17.63
CA ALA A 26 1.07 -27.15 -18.40
C ALA A 26 0.15 -28.25 -17.85
N GLN A 27 -0.53 -28.02 -16.73
CA GLN A 27 -1.40 -29.03 -16.10
C GLN A 27 -2.89 -28.67 -16.06
N VAL A 28 -3.33 -27.68 -16.80
CA VAL A 28 -4.77 -27.44 -16.98
C VAL A 28 -5.28 -28.42 -18.06
N THR A 29 -5.62 -29.63 -17.63
CA THR A 29 -6.49 -30.52 -18.43
C THR A 29 -7.83 -29.82 -18.56
N VAL A 30 -8.10 -29.31 -19.75
CA VAL A 30 -9.43 -28.79 -20.13
C VAL A 30 -10.37 -30.00 -20.17
N TYR A 31 -11.20 -30.14 -19.15
CA TYR A 31 -12.39 -30.98 -19.23
C TYR A 31 -13.40 -30.26 -20.11
N GLU A 32 -13.53 -30.72 -21.36
CA GLU A 32 -14.31 -30.06 -22.41
C GLU A 32 -15.83 -30.17 -22.25
N ASP A 33 -16.35 -30.97 -21.30
CA ASP A 33 -17.78 -31.27 -21.19
C ASP A 33 -18.50 -30.78 -19.93
N PHE A 34 -17.96 -29.81 -19.22
CA PHE A 34 -18.70 -29.20 -18.12
C PHE A 34 -19.49 -27.96 -18.63
N VAL A 35 -20.77 -28.21 -19.00
CA VAL A 35 -21.74 -27.12 -19.09
C VAL A 35 -22.00 -26.64 -17.64
N PRO A 36 -21.47 -25.50 -17.23
CA PRO A 36 -21.75 -25.00 -15.89
C PRO A 36 -23.26 -24.79 -15.79
N PRO A 37 -23.89 -25.17 -14.65
CA PRO A 37 -25.27 -24.79 -14.40
C PRO A 37 -25.35 -23.28 -14.65
N ARG A 38 -26.42 -22.80 -15.30
CA ARG A 38 -26.65 -21.41 -15.65
C ARG A 38 -26.62 -20.54 -14.40
N GLY A 39 -25.42 -20.32 -13.87
CA GLY A 39 -25.15 -19.40 -12.76
C GLY A 39 -25.40 -17.99 -13.26
N HIS A 40 -25.97 -17.17 -12.43
CA HIS A 40 -26.14 -15.74 -12.72
C HIS A 40 -24.76 -15.14 -13.02
N ILE A 41 -24.54 -14.70 -14.28
CA ILE A 41 -23.30 -14.03 -14.67
C ILE A 41 -23.34 -12.64 -14.06
N TYR A 42 -22.62 -12.46 -12.96
CA TYR A 42 -22.45 -11.15 -12.35
C TYR A 42 -21.50 -10.31 -13.21
N GLN A 43 -22.01 -9.22 -13.74
CA GLN A 43 -21.25 -8.35 -14.65
C GLN A 43 -20.50 -7.25 -13.92
N LYS A 44 -20.95 -6.86 -12.73
CA LYS A 44 -20.34 -5.77 -11.95
C LYS A 44 -20.01 -6.24 -10.54
N GLU A 45 -18.85 -5.79 -10.07
CA GLU A 45 -18.38 -6.04 -8.73
C GLU A 45 -18.02 -4.73 -8.04
N ARG A 46 -18.30 -4.64 -6.74
CA ARG A 46 -17.89 -3.51 -5.90
C ARG A 46 -17.28 -4.06 -4.63
N PHE A 47 -16.09 -3.57 -4.29
CA PHE A 47 -15.37 -3.96 -3.11
C PHE A 47 -14.97 -2.75 -2.28
N ILE A 48 -15.11 -2.88 -0.97
CA ILE A 48 -14.42 -2.04 0.00
C ILE A 48 -13.32 -2.91 0.60
N TYR A 49 -12.14 -2.37 0.74
CA TYR A 49 -11.03 -3.13 1.31
C TYR A 49 -10.25 -2.34 2.34
N ALA A 50 -9.76 -3.07 3.32
CA ALA A 50 -8.78 -2.59 4.28
C ALA A 50 -7.49 -3.39 4.07
N ARG A 51 -6.35 -2.70 4.15
CA ARG A 51 -5.04 -3.27 3.89
C ARG A 51 -4.07 -2.83 4.97
N ILE A 52 -3.26 -3.78 5.44
CA ILE A 52 -2.09 -3.54 6.26
C ILE A 52 -0.87 -3.78 5.38
N HIS A 53 0.06 -2.86 5.38
CA HIS A 53 1.30 -2.98 4.63
C HIS A 53 2.52 -2.65 5.49
N THR A 54 3.71 -2.95 4.99
CA THR A 54 4.97 -2.82 5.75
C THR A 54 5.22 -1.44 6.36
N ALA A 55 4.61 -0.41 5.82
CA ALA A 55 4.81 0.97 6.27
C ALA A 55 3.50 1.67 6.68
N GLY A 56 2.43 0.94 7.01
CA GLY A 56 1.19 1.55 7.48
C GLY A 56 -0.06 0.77 7.12
N PHE A 57 -1.13 1.50 6.89
CA PHE A 57 -2.43 0.92 6.52
C PHE A 57 -3.06 1.70 5.37
N SER A 58 -3.97 1.05 4.66
CA SER A 58 -4.74 1.65 3.57
C SER A 58 -6.20 1.22 3.67
N ILE A 59 -7.07 2.07 3.17
CA ILE A 59 -8.47 1.77 2.93
C ILE A 59 -8.82 2.21 1.51
N GLY A 60 -9.62 1.44 0.81
CA GLY A 60 -9.99 1.78 -0.55
C GLY A 60 -11.29 1.17 -1.01
N TYR A 61 -11.70 1.66 -2.15
CA TYR A 61 -12.87 1.22 -2.88
C TYR A 61 -12.47 0.80 -4.30
N GLU A 62 -13.07 -0.26 -4.77
CA GLU A 62 -12.83 -0.84 -6.08
C GLU A 62 -14.14 -1.18 -6.76
N GLN A 63 -14.25 -0.85 -8.04
CA GLN A 63 -15.37 -1.23 -8.86
C GLN A 63 -14.85 -1.86 -10.14
N GLY A 64 -15.23 -3.11 -10.38
CA GLY A 64 -14.86 -3.89 -11.56
C GLY A 64 -16.07 -4.23 -12.43
N MET A 65 -15.79 -4.49 -13.70
CA MET A 65 -16.72 -5.02 -14.68
C MET A 65 -16.10 -6.25 -15.34
N LEU A 66 -16.92 -7.25 -15.58
CA LEU A 66 -16.52 -8.46 -16.32
C LEU A 66 -16.37 -8.12 -17.81
N ASN A 67 -15.14 -8.20 -18.33
CA ASN A 67 -14.89 -7.96 -19.76
C ASN A 67 -14.95 -9.26 -20.58
N ARG A 68 -14.35 -10.32 -20.04
CA ARG A 68 -14.31 -11.65 -20.67
C ARG A 68 -14.42 -12.71 -19.58
N LYS A 69 -14.75 -13.93 -19.94
CA LYS A 69 -14.67 -15.06 -19.03
C LYS A 69 -13.31 -15.02 -18.33
N PHE A 70 -13.33 -14.97 -16.99
CA PHE A 70 -12.13 -14.92 -16.11
C PHE A 70 -11.35 -13.59 -16.05
N ASN A 71 -11.78 -12.54 -16.71
CA ASN A 71 -11.08 -11.27 -16.67
C ASN A 71 -12.02 -10.11 -16.29
N TYR A 72 -11.80 -9.59 -15.09
CA TYR A 72 -12.47 -8.38 -14.60
C TYR A 72 -11.52 -7.21 -14.74
N SER A 73 -12.02 -6.08 -15.15
CA SER A 73 -11.26 -4.83 -15.13
C SER A 73 -12.07 -3.73 -14.47
N GLY A 74 -11.37 -2.79 -13.84
CA GLY A 74 -12.05 -1.75 -13.11
C GLY A 74 -11.12 -0.70 -12.53
N TRP A 75 -11.75 0.31 -11.97
CA TRP A 75 -11.05 1.41 -11.30
C TRP A 75 -11.04 1.20 -9.79
N ASN A 76 -10.07 1.82 -9.15
CA ASN A 76 -9.97 1.85 -7.70
C ASN A 76 -9.53 3.22 -7.20
N VAL A 77 -9.98 3.56 -6.01
CA VAL A 77 -9.49 4.70 -5.24
C VAL A 77 -9.08 4.21 -3.86
N GLU A 78 -7.91 4.64 -3.41
CA GLU A 78 -7.31 4.19 -2.16
C GLU A 78 -6.68 5.35 -1.41
N PHE A 79 -6.91 5.41 -0.11
CA PHE A 79 -6.16 6.24 0.83
C PHE A 79 -5.17 5.37 1.60
N SER A 80 -3.92 5.77 1.64
CA SER A 80 -2.85 5.03 2.30
C SER A 80 -1.99 5.94 3.17
N THR A 81 -1.55 5.42 4.31
CA THR A 81 -0.62 6.11 5.20
C THR A 81 0.78 5.52 5.02
N GLN A 82 1.80 6.37 5.08
CA GLN A 82 3.20 5.92 5.03
C GLN A 82 3.89 6.27 6.34
N ILE A 83 4.09 5.28 7.17
CA ILE A 83 4.79 5.39 8.44
C ILE A 83 6.19 4.80 8.24
N ASN A 84 7.22 5.60 8.45
CA ASN A 84 8.58 5.06 8.33
C ASN A 84 8.88 4.16 9.56
N PRO A 85 9.10 2.85 9.39
CA PRO A 85 9.34 1.93 10.51
C PRO A 85 10.66 2.19 11.23
N LYS A 86 11.58 2.93 10.60
CA LYS A 86 12.90 3.27 11.17
C LYS A 86 12.87 4.49 12.10
N THR A 87 11.70 5.13 12.30
CA THR A 87 11.58 6.26 13.23
C THR A 87 11.44 5.78 14.65
N LYS A 88 12.30 6.27 15.55
CA LYS A 88 12.18 6.02 16.98
C LYS A 88 11.23 7.05 17.61
N ALA A 89 10.25 6.59 18.37
CA ALA A 89 9.44 7.47 19.19
C ALA A 89 10.24 7.83 20.46
N VAL A 90 10.38 9.11 20.70
CA VAL A 90 11.10 9.65 21.88
C VAL A 90 10.12 10.43 22.73
N ASN A 91 10.18 10.20 24.05
CA ASN A 91 9.47 10.96 25.07
C ASN A 91 10.47 11.73 25.93
N TRP A 92 10.22 13.01 26.09
CA TRP A 92 11.01 13.83 27.00
C TRP A 92 10.64 13.50 28.46
N TYR A 93 11.57 12.92 29.21
CA TYR A 93 11.38 12.52 30.64
C TYR A 93 10.04 11.85 30.98
N GLY A 94 9.45 11.07 30.04
CA GLY A 94 8.18 10.38 30.28
C GLY A 94 6.94 11.29 30.36
N ARG A 95 7.08 12.59 30.16
CA ARG A 95 5.99 13.56 30.22
C ARG A 95 5.61 14.08 28.83
N GLY A 96 4.35 13.97 28.45
CA GLY A 96 3.81 14.52 27.21
C GLY A 96 3.67 13.51 26.07
N ARG A 97 3.31 14.03 24.86
CA ARG A 97 3.14 13.21 23.65
C ARG A 97 4.49 12.90 23.02
N SER A 98 4.75 11.61 22.78
CA SER A 98 5.94 11.18 22.05
C SER A 98 6.03 11.82 20.67
N TYR A 99 7.23 12.18 20.26
CA TYR A 99 7.52 12.63 18.91
C TYR A 99 8.45 11.65 18.21
N LYS A 100 8.40 11.64 16.90
CA LYS A 100 9.28 10.79 16.08
C LYS A 100 10.54 11.57 15.74
N TYR A 101 11.67 11.19 16.37
CA TYR A 101 12.95 11.85 16.16
C TYR A 101 13.39 11.77 14.69
N GLY A 102 13.91 12.90 14.18
CA GLY A 102 14.42 13.01 12.81
C GLY A 102 13.36 12.98 11.70
N MET A 103 12.06 12.98 12.02
CA MET A 103 10.99 12.99 11.05
C MET A 103 10.56 14.43 10.72
N LEU A 104 10.80 14.88 9.47
CA LEU A 104 10.43 16.21 9.00
C LEU A 104 8.95 16.32 8.66
N ASN A 105 8.44 15.35 7.91
CA ASN A 105 7.07 15.35 7.41
C ASN A 105 6.41 14.00 7.67
N SER A 106 5.14 14.02 8.06
CA SER A 106 4.26 12.86 7.97
C SER A 106 3.76 12.75 6.54
N PHE A 107 3.53 11.52 6.07
CA PHE A 107 3.18 11.29 4.68
C PHE A 107 1.96 10.37 4.56
N CYS A 108 1.02 10.77 3.74
CA CYS A 108 -0.06 9.91 3.28
C CYS A 108 -0.21 10.05 1.77
N MET A 109 -0.95 9.16 1.15
CA MET A 109 -1.12 9.15 -0.29
C MET A 109 -2.55 8.76 -0.67
N ILE A 110 -3.02 9.36 -1.75
CA ILE A 110 -4.27 9.02 -2.41
C ILE A 110 -3.89 8.41 -3.75
N ARG A 111 -4.36 7.20 -4.01
CA ARG A 111 -4.12 6.49 -5.27
C ARG A 111 -5.42 6.35 -6.02
N ALA A 112 -5.38 6.62 -7.31
CA ALA A 112 -6.48 6.37 -8.23
C ALA A 112 -5.92 5.63 -9.45
N GLY A 113 -6.52 4.51 -9.82
CA GLY A 113 -5.99 3.71 -10.89
C GLY A 113 -6.99 2.78 -11.53
N TYR A 114 -6.49 2.11 -12.52
CA TYR A 114 -7.20 1.11 -13.31
C TYR A 114 -6.39 -0.18 -13.37
N GLY A 115 -7.07 -1.31 -13.45
CA GLY A 115 -6.40 -2.59 -13.57
C GLY A 115 -7.37 -3.73 -13.72
N GLY A 116 -6.88 -4.94 -13.53
CA GLY A 116 -7.67 -6.13 -13.71
C GLY A 116 -7.46 -7.16 -12.62
N LEU A 117 -8.33 -8.14 -12.66
CA LEU A 117 -8.29 -9.34 -11.87
C LEU A 117 -8.43 -10.51 -12.82
N TRP A 118 -7.41 -11.34 -12.89
CA TRP A 118 -7.39 -12.54 -13.70
C TRP A 118 -7.60 -13.76 -12.83
N VAL A 119 -8.73 -14.44 -13.02
CA VAL A 119 -9.06 -15.65 -12.28
C VAL A 119 -8.18 -16.79 -12.78
N LEU A 120 -7.34 -17.33 -11.90
CA LEU A 120 -6.44 -18.46 -12.18
C LEU A 120 -7.13 -19.79 -11.95
N ASN A 121 -7.96 -19.86 -10.89
CA ASN A 121 -8.71 -21.04 -10.53
C ASN A 121 -10.11 -20.64 -10.07
N GLU A 122 -11.14 -21.25 -10.66
CA GLU A 122 -12.53 -21.04 -10.26
C GLU A 122 -12.86 -21.80 -8.98
N LYS A 123 -13.83 -21.29 -8.27
CA LYS A 123 -14.36 -21.92 -7.07
C LYS A 123 -15.25 -23.11 -7.47
N PRO A 124 -14.95 -24.31 -7.00
CA PRO A 124 -15.83 -25.46 -7.22
C PRO A 124 -17.22 -25.23 -6.60
N HIS A 125 -18.26 -25.81 -7.19
CA HIS A 125 -19.65 -25.65 -6.73
C HIS A 125 -19.92 -26.28 -5.33
N TRP A 126 -19.08 -27.20 -4.90
CA TRP A 126 -19.15 -27.83 -3.56
C TRP A 126 -18.44 -27.03 -2.46
N GLY A 127 -17.88 -25.92 -2.78
CA GLY A 127 -17.09 -25.09 -1.88
C GLY A 127 -15.61 -25.19 -2.16
N GLY A 128 -14.90 -24.10 -1.93
CA GLY A 128 -13.48 -23.98 -2.21
C GLY A 128 -13.04 -22.53 -2.21
N VAL A 129 -11.80 -22.30 -2.61
CA VAL A 129 -11.19 -20.98 -2.71
C VAL A 129 -10.92 -20.68 -4.17
N GLN A 130 -11.42 -19.55 -4.66
CA GLN A 130 -11.02 -19.01 -5.95
C GLN A 130 -9.70 -18.29 -5.80
N VAL A 131 -8.77 -18.50 -6.71
CA VAL A 131 -7.49 -17.82 -6.76
C VAL A 131 -7.45 -16.92 -7.98
N ALA A 132 -7.07 -15.65 -7.77
CA ALA A 132 -6.97 -14.68 -8.84
C ALA A 132 -5.71 -13.85 -8.72
N LEU A 133 -5.14 -13.46 -9.85
CA LEU A 133 -4.05 -12.49 -9.95
C LEU A 133 -4.66 -11.09 -10.11
N SER A 134 -4.36 -10.21 -9.16
CA SER A 134 -4.76 -8.81 -9.22
C SER A 134 -3.58 -7.95 -9.67
N TYR A 135 -3.79 -7.07 -10.64
CA TYR A 135 -2.81 -6.10 -11.12
C TYR A 135 -3.46 -4.75 -11.34
N ARG A 136 -2.78 -3.68 -10.93
CA ARG A 136 -3.29 -2.33 -11.05
C ARG A 136 -2.17 -1.34 -11.26
N GLY A 137 -2.48 -0.26 -11.97
CA GLY A 137 -1.59 0.86 -12.15
C GLY A 137 -2.37 2.17 -12.23
N GLY A 138 -1.73 3.26 -11.89
CA GLY A 138 -2.38 4.55 -11.92
C GLY A 138 -1.58 5.67 -11.29
N PHE A 139 -2.30 6.72 -10.93
CA PHE A 139 -1.73 7.90 -10.32
C PHE A 139 -1.72 7.80 -8.80
N SER A 140 -0.64 8.29 -8.18
CA SER A 140 -0.48 8.42 -6.75
C SER A 140 -0.21 9.89 -6.41
N LEU A 141 -1.05 10.47 -5.58
CA LEU A 141 -0.84 11.81 -5.03
C LEU A 141 -0.37 11.69 -3.59
N GLY A 142 0.92 11.88 -3.37
CA GLY A 142 1.51 11.96 -2.05
C GLY A 142 1.25 13.29 -1.40
N LEU A 143 0.90 13.29 -0.12
CA LEU A 143 0.63 14.47 0.67
C LEU A 143 1.56 14.49 1.87
N ALA A 144 2.51 15.43 1.88
CA ALA A 144 3.44 15.60 2.98
C ALA A 144 2.97 16.71 3.92
N PHE A 145 2.84 16.36 5.21
CA PHE A 145 2.44 17.29 6.27
C PHE A 145 3.65 17.60 7.15
N PRO A 146 4.06 18.85 7.28
CA PRO A 146 5.17 19.22 8.15
C PRO A 146 4.86 18.91 9.61
N GLN A 147 5.86 18.40 10.31
CA GLN A 147 5.74 18.11 11.72
C GLN A 147 6.04 19.37 12.54
N TYR A 148 5.16 19.69 13.49
CA TYR A 148 5.33 20.79 14.45
C TYR A 148 5.65 20.22 15.83
N VAL A 149 6.66 20.80 16.47
CA VAL A 149 7.14 20.42 17.79
C VAL A 149 7.21 21.64 18.72
N TYR A 150 7.07 21.39 20.01
CA TYR A 150 7.32 22.40 21.03
C TYR A 150 8.78 22.30 21.45
N VAL A 151 9.52 23.36 21.19
CA VAL A 151 10.96 23.48 21.51
C VAL A 151 11.12 24.39 22.69
N LEU A 152 12.03 24.04 23.59
CA LEU A 152 12.44 24.89 24.70
C LEU A 152 13.29 26.05 24.16
N GLN A 153 12.84 27.26 24.42
CA GLN A 153 13.56 28.47 24.02
C GLN A 153 14.31 29.00 25.23
N ASP A 154 15.59 28.65 25.35
CA ASP A 154 16.49 29.06 26.41
C ASP A 154 16.13 28.68 27.87
N THR A 155 16.97 29.17 28.78
CA THR A 155 16.97 28.99 30.22
C THR A 155 15.67 29.42 30.92
N THR A 156 14.81 30.16 30.27
CA THR A 156 13.53 30.70 30.80
C THR A 156 12.38 29.68 30.78
N GLY A 157 12.58 28.48 30.21
CA GLY A 157 11.54 27.44 30.18
C GLY A 157 10.35 27.70 29.25
N THR A 158 10.43 28.74 28.40
CA THR A 158 9.33 29.09 27.47
C THR A 158 9.27 28.10 26.31
N LEU A 159 8.07 27.52 26.09
CA LEU A 159 7.82 26.59 24.99
C LEU A 159 7.37 27.35 23.74
N LYS A 160 8.11 27.23 22.66
CA LYS A 160 7.73 27.79 21.35
C LYS A 160 7.35 26.67 20.38
N LEU A 161 6.27 26.89 19.65
CA LEU A 161 5.83 25.98 18.62
C LEU A 161 6.58 26.27 17.31
N GLU A 162 7.46 25.38 16.92
CA GLU A 162 8.26 25.53 15.70
C GLU A 162 8.02 24.35 14.74
N ARG A 163 8.23 24.61 13.43
CA ARG A 163 8.24 23.57 12.43
C ARG A 163 9.57 22.82 12.50
N MET A 164 9.53 21.51 12.45
CA MET A 164 10.73 20.67 12.38
C MET A 164 11.57 21.05 11.17
N ASN A 165 12.81 21.49 11.39
CA ASN A 165 13.77 21.88 10.36
C ASN A 165 15.06 21.09 10.54
N ALA A 166 15.63 20.60 9.43
CA ALA A 166 16.89 19.86 9.45
C ALA A 166 18.12 20.74 9.74
N ASP A 167 18.03 22.03 9.41
CA ASP A 167 19.16 22.95 9.50
C ASP A 167 19.32 23.58 10.90
N ASP A 168 18.33 23.43 11.79
CA ASP A 168 18.36 23.97 13.14
C ASP A 168 18.99 22.97 14.11
N PRO A 169 20.14 23.29 14.76
CA PRO A 169 20.80 22.42 15.72
C PRO A 169 19.89 21.98 16.89
N ARG A 170 18.97 22.87 17.34
CA ARG A 170 18.01 22.58 18.42
C ARG A 170 17.02 21.47 18.06
N HIS A 171 16.72 21.31 16.78
CA HIS A 171 15.84 20.24 16.28
C HIS A 171 16.59 18.90 16.12
N GLN A 172 17.92 18.94 16.13
CA GLN A 172 18.76 17.74 16.07
C GLN A 172 19.06 17.17 17.46
N ASP A 173 18.87 17.95 18.50
CA ASP A 173 19.07 17.52 19.87
C ASP A 173 17.74 17.15 20.55
N VAL A 174 17.70 15.95 21.10
CA VAL A 174 16.52 15.40 21.80
C VAL A 174 16.19 16.22 23.05
N GLY A 175 17.18 16.86 23.67
CA GLY A 175 17.03 17.62 24.91
C GLY A 175 16.15 18.87 24.77
N TYR A 176 16.10 19.48 23.62
CA TYR A 176 15.33 20.72 23.38
C TYR A 176 13.88 20.50 22.96
N ILE A 177 13.51 19.30 22.49
CA ILE A 177 12.16 18.99 22.00
C ILE A 177 11.34 18.36 23.12
N VAL A 178 10.35 19.08 23.62
CA VAL A 178 9.53 18.64 24.76
C VAL A 178 8.37 17.73 24.32
N ARG A 179 7.65 18.09 23.25
CA ARG A 179 6.49 17.31 22.78
C ARG A 179 6.11 17.63 21.35
N ARG A 180 5.36 16.72 20.74
CA ARG A 180 4.74 16.93 19.43
C ARG A 180 3.46 17.77 19.55
N SER A 181 3.21 18.63 18.56
CA SER A 181 1.94 19.32 18.39
C SER A 181 0.83 18.37 17.88
N ARG A 182 -0.41 18.86 17.85
CA ARG A 182 -1.54 18.14 17.22
C ARG A 182 -1.30 17.96 15.72
N ILE A 183 -1.71 16.81 15.18
CA ILE A 183 -1.50 16.44 13.75
C ILE A 183 -2.12 17.46 12.80
N PHE A 184 -3.27 18.03 13.17
CA PHE A 184 -4.02 18.96 12.32
C PHE A 184 -3.34 20.30 12.05
N LYS A 185 -2.37 20.72 12.86
CA LYS A 185 -1.63 21.99 12.61
C LYS A 185 -0.77 21.96 11.35
N GLY A 186 -0.40 20.77 10.86
CA GLY A 186 0.35 20.59 9.61
C GLY A 186 -0.47 20.71 8.33
N PHE A 187 -1.80 20.61 8.42
CA PHE A 187 -2.68 20.59 7.24
C PHE A 187 -2.67 21.89 6.43
N SER A 188 -2.49 23.03 7.07
CA SER A 188 -2.42 24.33 6.39
C SER A 188 -1.20 24.51 5.46
N ARG A 189 -0.18 23.66 5.62
CA ARG A 189 1.08 23.70 4.82
C ARG A 189 1.35 22.36 4.15
N LEU A 190 0.32 21.74 3.65
CA LEU A 190 0.37 20.49 2.91
C LEU A 190 1.12 20.70 1.59
N ARG A 191 2.06 19.78 1.28
CA ARG A 191 2.78 19.77 0.02
C ARG A 191 2.39 18.54 -0.79
N PRO A 192 1.79 18.71 -1.98
CA PRO A 192 1.46 17.61 -2.86
C PRO A 192 2.69 17.13 -3.64
N TYR A 193 2.79 15.81 -3.82
CA TYR A 193 3.82 15.14 -4.60
C TYR A 193 3.12 14.21 -5.59
N PRO A 194 3.06 14.57 -6.88
CA PRO A 194 2.50 13.68 -7.89
C PRO A 194 3.45 12.52 -8.20
N GLY A 195 2.87 11.37 -8.49
CA GLY A 195 3.59 10.15 -8.80
C GLY A 195 2.71 9.12 -9.47
N LEU A 196 3.28 7.96 -9.69
CA LEU A 196 2.63 6.79 -10.27
C LEU A 196 2.72 5.64 -9.26
N TYR A 197 1.78 4.69 -9.35
CA TYR A 197 1.86 3.46 -8.59
C TYR A 197 1.56 2.25 -9.46
N ALA A 198 2.14 1.13 -9.05
CA ALA A 198 1.83 -0.18 -9.58
C ALA A 198 1.59 -1.15 -8.41
N LYS A 199 0.61 -2.03 -8.58
CA LYS A 199 0.21 -3.05 -7.60
C LYS A 199 0.10 -4.38 -8.29
N VAL A 200 0.63 -5.43 -7.66
CA VAL A 200 0.45 -6.84 -8.06
C VAL A 200 0.19 -7.67 -6.81
N GLY A 201 -0.76 -8.60 -6.90
CA GLY A 201 -1.09 -9.47 -5.78
C GLY A 201 -1.87 -10.70 -6.19
N LEU A 202 -1.98 -11.63 -5.25
CA LEU A 202 -2.83 -12.80 -5.34
C LEU A 202 -4.01 -12.63 -4.39
N ASP A 203 -5.19 -12.83 -4.91
CA ASP A 203 -6.46 -12.68 -4.23
C ASP A 203 -7.10 -14.07 -4.05
N PHE A 204 -7.42 -14.42 -2.82
CA PHE A 204 -8.05 -15.66 -2.41
C PHE A 204 -9.48 -15.37 -1.96
N GLU A 205 -10.44 -15.72 -2.80
CA GLU A 205 -11.85 -15.54 -2.50
C GLU A 205 -12.45 -16.77 -1.85
N PHE A 206 -13.11 -16.59 -0.71
CA PHE A 206 -13.78 -17.61 0.06
C PHE A 206 -15.23 -17.22 0.39
N GLY A 207 -16.04 -18.18 0.82
CA GLY A 207 -17.46 -17.99 1.16
C GLY A 207 -18.40 -18.77 0.23
N LYS A 208 -19.59 -19.11 0.70
CA LYS A 208 -20.59 -19.88 -0.05
C LYS A 208 -21.51 -19.00 -0.91
N SER A 209 -21.57 -17.70 -0.64
CA SER A 209 -22.51 -16.80 -1.33
C SER A 209 -21.92 -16.31 -2.64
N GLU A 210 -22.65 -16.43 -3.72
CA GLU A 210 -22.27 -15.85 -5.01
C GLU A 210 -22.40 -14.33 -5.05
N LYS A 211 -23.34 -13.75 -4.26
CA LYS A 211 -23.59 -12.30 -4.20
C LYS A 211 -22.60 -11.55 -3.32
N ARG A 212 -22.15 -12.17 -2.22
CA ARG A 212 -21.23 -11.57 -1.26
C ARG A 212 -19.87 -12.24 -1.38
N SER A 213 -18.86 -11.45 -1.68
CA SER A 213 -17.49 -11.94 -1.82
C SER A 213 -16.65 -11.45 -0.65
N HIS A 214 -15.91 -12.39 -0.08
CA HIS A 214 -14.90 -12.18 0.94
C HIS A 214 -13.56 -12.62 0.36
N THR A 215 -12.60 -11.71 0.28
CA THR A 215 -11.33 -12.00 -0.37
C THR A 215 -10.18 -11.58 0.54
N LEU A 216 -9.23 -12.47 0.70
CA LEU A 216 -7.95 -12.20 1.34
C LEU A 216 -6.88 -12.05 0.24
N GLY A 217 -6.21 -10.91 0.20
CA GLY A 217 -5.20 -10.61 -0.80
C GLY A 217 -3.82 -10.44 -0.19
N PHE A 218 -2.79 -10.85 -0.93
CA PHE A 218 -1.38 -10.66 -0.59
C PHE A 218 -0.64 -10.14 -1.81
N GLY A 219 0.29 -9.20 -1.60
CA GLY A 219 1.00 -8.68 -2.75
C GLY A 219 1.99 -7.59 -2.41
N ALA A 220 2.42 -6.90 -3.47
CA ALA A 220 3.32 -5.77 -3.40
C ALA A 220 2.75 -4.56 -4.13
N THR A 221 3.04 -3.38 -3.60
CA THR A 221 2.72 -2.09 -4.22
C THR A 221 4.00 -1.27 -4.31
N TYR A 222 4.27 -0.71 -5.46
CA TYR A 222 5.37 0.21 -5.68
C TYR A 222 4.83 1.57 -6.09
N ASP A 223 5.21 2.60 -5.33
CA ASP A 223 4.90 4.00 -5.61
C ASP A 223 6.17 4.71 -6.05
N CYS A 224 6.12 5.45 -7.14
CA CYS A 224 7.22 6.25 -7.67
C CYS A 224 6.77 7.70 -7.81
N TYR A 225 7.51 8.63 -7.20
CA TYR A 225 7.22 10.07 -7.23
C TYR A 225 8.23 10.79 -8.11
N PHE A 226 7.78 11.81 -8.83
CA PHE A 226 8.65 12.59 -9.73
C PHE A 226 9.70 13.41 -8.98
N THR A 227 9.50 13.67 -7.69
CA THR A 227 10.42 14.42 -6.85
C THR A 227 10.71 13.66 -5.55
N ARG A 228 11.90 13.88 -4.99
CA ARG A 228 12.27 13.28 -3.70
C ARG A 228 11.44 13.90 -2.59
N ILE A 229 10.88 13.05 -1.73
CA ILE A 229 10.00 13.46 -0.64
C ILE A 229 10.83 13.63 0.63
N PRO A 230 10.94 14.84 1.19
CA PRO A 230 11.72 15.09 2.40
C PRO A 230 11.02 14.54 3.65
N LEU A 231 11.22 13.28 3.96
CA LEU A 231 10.62 12.63 5.12
C LEU A 231 11.47 12.69 6.37
N MET A 232 12.80 12.61 6.23
CA MET A 232 13.75 12.49 7.34
C MET A 232 14.92 13.45 7.22
N MET A 233 15.46 13.90 8.37
CA MET A 233 16.60 14.81 8.45
C MET A 233 17.90 14.18 7.96
N HIS A 234 18.24 12.98 8.45
CA HIS A 234 19.57 12.39 8.33
C HIS A 234 19.70 11.29 7.26
N LYS A 235 18.68 11.09 6.43
CA LYS A 235 18.69 10.04 5.41
C LYS A 235 18.39 10.60 4.02
N LYS A 236 18.98 9.95 3.00
CA LYS A 236 18.59 10.21 1.61
C LYS A 236 17.09 9.97 1.46
N ASN A 237 16.38 11.03 1.10
CA ASN A 237 14.93 10.97 0.90
C ASN A 237 14.61 10.13 -0.33
N PRO A 238 13.71 9.15 -0.22
CA PRO A 238 13.37 8.26 -1.32
C PRO A 238 12.48 8.99 -2.35
N PHE A 239 12.53 8.55 -3.57
CA PHE A 239 11.59 8.90 -4.64
C PHE A 239 10.55 7.79 -4.88
N GLY A 240 10.74 6.63 -4.27
CA GLY A 240 9.82 5.49 -4.39
C GLY A 240 9.71 4.69 -3.11
N PHE A 241 8.56 4.02 -2.96
CA PHE A 241 8.23 3.18 -1.81
C PHE A 241 7.75 1.83 -2.31
N LEU A 242 8.42 0.78 -1.88
CA LEU A 242 7.98 -0.60 -2.05
C LEU A 242 7.35 -1.08 -0.75
N ASN A 243 6.10 -1.50 -0.81
CA ASN A 243 5.34 -2.00 0.32
C ASN A 243 4.77 -3.38 0.00
N PHE A 244 5.00 -4.34 0.87
CA PHE A 244 4.27 -5.62 0.87
C PHE A 244 3.02 -5.46 1.71
N TYR A 245 1.93 -6.12 1.29
CA TYR A 245 0.65 -5.95 1.94
C TYR A 245 -0.12 -7.26 2.11
N ILE A 246 -1.00 -7.22 3.10
CA ILE A 246 -2.11 -8.14 3.28
C ILE A 246 -3.37 -7.29 3.25
N GLU A 247 -4.36 -7.69 2.44
CA GLU A 247 -5.62 -6.96 2.35
C GLU A 247 -6.81 -7.89 2.53
N TYR A 248 -7.85 -7.35 3.12
CA TYR A 248 -9.15 -7.99 3.19
C TYR A 248 -10.15 -7.13 2.42
N LYS A 249 -10.82 -7.78 1.45
CA LYS A 249 -11.86 -7.16 0.61
C LYS A 249 -13.21 -7.74 0.97
N PHE A 250 -14.17 -6.86 1.13
CA PHE A 250 -15.58 -7.21 1.22
C PHE A 250 -16.32 -6.61 0.04
N GLY A 251 -17.04 -7.44 -0.71
CA GLY A 251 -17.67 -7.00 -1.94
C GLY A 251 -19.05 -7.58 -2.18
N MET A 252 -19.71 -6.96 -3.12
CA MET A 252 -21.00 -7.40 -3.65
C MET A 252 -20.94 -7.46 -5.16
N ARG A 253 -21.55 -8.49 -5.71
CA ARG A 253 -21.70 -8.71 -7.15
C ARG A 253 -23.11 -8.40 -7.59
N TYR A 254 -23.22 -7.77 -8.74
CA TYR A 254 -24.50 -7.38 -9.36
C TYR A 254 -24.59 -8.03 -10.73
N GLY A 255 -25.71 -8.72 -11.00
CA GLY A 255 -26.04 -9.18 -12.34
C GLY A 255 -26.77 -8.06 -13.10
N LEU A 256 -26.41 -7.85 -14.35
CA LEU A 256 -27.29 -7.22 -15.31
C LEU A 256 -27.89 -8.36 -16.15
N ARG A 257 -29.23 -8.35 -16.25
CA ARG A 257 -29.92 -9.13 -17.29
C ARG A 257 -29.58 -8.65 -18.65
#